data_8742812c6445629c8127716e835d6344
#
_entry.id   8742812c6445629c8127716e835d6344
#
_cell.length_a   1.000
_cell.length_b   1.000
_cell.length_c   1.000
_cell.angle_alpha   90.00
_cell.angle_beta   90.00
_cell.angle_gamma   90.00
#
_symmetry.space_group_name_H-M   'P 1'
#
loop_
_entity.id
_entity.type
_entity.pdbx_description
1 polymer ?
#
loop_
_entity_poly.entity_id
_entity_poly.type
_entity_poly.pdbx_seq_one_letter_code
_entity_poly.pdbx_strand_id
1 'polypeptide(L)'
;MSDQEMLRTSLILQNCLVPDAICSNPGIYYRSSEEFQTDCCCVRLKAGQELVSNTYMNMLDVGAWKKYTTVQKIHFLCRIEGKGTIILIHQGQNNRKEIREVRYGYGDRKSPTHPEMTTLQIELPKEIRRGMLYFLVKAETATCLYQAAFFTEDRPDNRISFSLVICSYRRKGWLEENLKKITMDPALQKLARENGFVVRIVDNAGELADSYGPGIRVYPNENTGGSGGFSRGMEESAKEKDRYGTSHVILMDDDVKLQTESLHRLYALLSYIKPEYRQEPVAGRMFRLDYREMQYTAAEIWNGGDLRHIGFNRDMTQEENLSDMNENEGAEYGGWWFACYPMDFVEKNRPMPFFLHCDDVEYGLRHGGTPIILNGIQVWHETCEYRQSPVVAYYDTRNTLFVNEFLNDIFDYDDVLDKWKQKITEAHLKREWLKEYCLIMALGDWIKGLDWLKAVDSAILHQKLEKARTFRLKNAIAWRYVALRFKRYRRIKEDKRTDGEKN
;
A
#
# COMPACT_ATOMS: atom_id res chain seq x y z
N MET A 1 18.44 27.30 -21.42
CA MET A 1 17.31 26.37 -21.32
C MET A 1 16.18 27.07 -20.56
N SER A 2 14.98 27.08 -21.10
CA SER A 2 13.82 27.64 -20.37
C SER A 2 13.48 26.73 -19.18
N ASP A 3 12.90 27.28 -18.10
CA ASP A 3 12.44 26.49 -16.95
C ASP A 3 11.51 25.33 -17.34
N GLN A 4 10.79 25.46 -18.46
CA GLN A 4 9.95 24.39 -19.02
C GLN A 4 10.73 23.28 -19.75
N GLU A 5 11.90 23.59 -20.32
CA GLU A 5 12.77 22.57 -20.95
C GLU A 5 13.56 21.77 -19.92
N MET A 6 13.96 22.41 -18.82
CA MET A 6 14.68 21.74 -17.73
C MET A 6 13.78 20.75 -16.99
N LEU A 7 12.50 21.08 -16.77
CA LEU A 7 11.50 20.16 -16.18
C LEU A 7 11.11 18.98 -17.09
N ARG A 8 11.47 19.02 -18.38
CA ARG A 8 11.21 17.90 -19.32
C ARG A 8 12.18 16.74 -19.16
N THR A 9 13.35 16.97 -18.58
CA THR A 9 14.40 15.97 -18.39
C THR A 9 14.57 15.53 -16.93
N SER A 10 13.99 16.25 -15.97
CA SER A 10 14.06 15.95 -14.53
C SER A 10 12.87 15.11 -14.09
N LEU A 11 13.09 14.18 -13.14
CA LEU A 11 12.04 13.39 -12.52
C LEU A 11 11.77 13.88 -11.11
N ILE A 12 10.50 14.21 -10.83
CA ILE A 12 10.05 14.53 -9.47
C ILE A 12 10.12 13.27 -8.62
N LEU A 13 10.85 13.33 -7.52
CA LEU A 13 10.95 12.27 -6.53
C LEU A 13 9.75 12.31 -5.59
N GLN A 14 9.35 13.52 -5.18
CA GLN A 14 8.27 13.76 -4.23
C GLN A 14 7.70 15.16 -4.41
N ASN A 15 6.37 15.26 -4.63
CA ASN A 15 5.66 16.53 -4.50
C ASN A 15 5.36 16.82 -3.02
N CYS A 16 5.38 18.09 -2.65
CA CYS A 16 4.82 18.55 -1.39
C CYS A 16 3.33 18.83 -1.58
N LEU A 17 2.52 18.16 -0.80
CA LEU A 17 1.08 18.14 -0.95
C LEU A 17 0.42 19.16 -0.03
N VAL A 18 -0.83 19.47 -0.30
CA VAL A 18 -1.71 20.30 0.52
C VAL A 18 -2.89 19.45 1.02
N PRO A 19 -3.56 19.87 2.11
CA PRO A 19 -4.80 19.23 2.55
C PRO A 19 -5.81 19.11 1.41
N ASP A 20 -6.47 17.95 1.32
CA ASP A 20 -7.45 17.64 0.28
C ASP A 20 -8.71 16.98 0.86
N ALA A 21 -9.64 16.58 0.00
CA ALA A 21 -10.87 15.89 0.41
C ALA A 21 -10.63 14.49 1.01
N ILE A 22 -9.45 13.89 0.77
CA ILE A 22 -9.10 12.60 1.36
C ILE A 22 -8.66 12.80 2.81
N CYS A 23 -7.75 13.74 3.05
CA CYS A 23 -7.32 14.10 4.41
C CYS A 23 -7.24 15.63 4.53
N SER A 24 -8.16 16.21 5.27
CA SER A 24 -8.24 17.67 5.48
C SER A 24 -7.43 18.14 6.68
N ASN A 25 -6.83 17.24 7.48
CA ASN A 25 -6.01 17.62 8.63
C ASN A 25 -4.71 18.29 8.15
N PRO A 26 -4.49 19.59 8.38
CA PRO A 26 -3.30 20.28 7.89
C PRO A 26 -2.00 19.75 8.52
N GLY A 27 -2.05 19.20 9.73
CA GLY A 27 -0.88 18.72 10.47
C GLY A 27 -0.13 17.56 9.82
N ILE A 28 -0.75 16.83 8.88
CA ILE A 28 -0.08 15.78 8.10
C ILE A 28 0.69 16.35 6.90
N TYR A 29 0.41 17.62 6.50
CA TYR A 29 1.00 18.31 5.36
C TYR A 29 1.93 19.45 5.75
N TYR A 30 1.50 20.33 6.63
CA TYR A 30 2.26 21.49 7.09
C TYR A 30 1.98 21.80 8.56
N ARG A 31 2.97 22.42 9.21
CA ARG A 31 2.82 23.06 10.51
C ARG A 31 2.94 24.57 10.32
N SER A 32 2.18 25.34 11.08
CA SER A 32 2.24 26.80 11.07
C SER A 32 1.93 27.37 12.45
N SER A 33 2.44 28.55 12.73
CA SER A 33 2.16 29.28 13.97
C SER A 33 0.71 29.77 14.06
N GLU A 34 0.05 29.93 12.91
CA GLU A 34 -1.35 30.34 12.77
C GLU A 34 -2.03 29.49 11.71
N GLU A 35 -3.36 29.50 11.70
CA GLU A 35 -4.14 28.84 10.66
C GLU A 35 -3.80 29.44 9.28
N PHE A 36 -3.49 28.58 8.31
CA PHE A 36 -3.23 28.96 6.93
C PHE A 36 -4.38 28.52 6.03
N GLN A 37 -4.57 29.22 4.92
CA GLN A 37 -5.60 28.90 3.95
C GLN A 37 -5.00 28.05 2.83
N THR A 38 -5.75 27.05 2.41
CA THR A 38 -5.41 26.23 1.23
C THR A 38 -6.57 26.27 0.25
N ASP A 39 -6.22 26.32 -1.03
CA ASP A 39 -7.12 25.95 -2.10
C ASP A 39 -6.48 24.81 -2.91
N CYS A 40 -7.15 24.33 -3.94
CA CYS A 40 -6.62 23.25 -4.79
C CYS A 40 -5.28 23.58 -5.47
N CYS A 41 -4.80 24.81 -5.40
CA CYS A 41 -3.68 25.31 -6.19
C CYS A 41 -2.54 25.88 -5.36
N CYS A 42 -2.77 26.32 -4.13
CA CYS A 42 -1.72 26.96 -3.33
C CYS A 42 -2.01 26.98 -1.82
N VAL A 43 -0.95 27.25 -1.06
CA VAL A 43 -1.01 27.61 0.37
C VAL A 43 -0.85 29.14 0.49
N ARG A 44 -1.78 29.79 1.19
CA ARG A 44 -1.79 31.24 1.41
C ARG A 44 -1.35 31.57 2.84
N LEU A 45 -0.36 32.46 2.95
CA LEU A 45 0.19 32.89 4.21
C LEU A 45 -0.04 34.41 4.34
N LYS A 46 -0.29 34.86 5.56
CA LYS A 46 -0.28 36.29 5.91
C LYS A 46 1.15 36.80 6.11
N ALA A 47 1.32 38.11 6.07
CA ALA A 47 2.60 38.72 6.46
C ALA A 47 2.96 38.36 7.91
N GLY A 48 4.21 37.98 8.14
CA GLY A 48 4.72 37.51 9.43
C GLY A 48 4.47 36.03 9.76
N GLN A 49 3.71 35.30 8.94
CA GLN A 49 3.39 33.90 9.17
C GLN A 49 4.54 32.98 8.74
N GLU A 50 4.73 31.89 9.48
CA GLU A 50 5.67 30.84 9.16
C GLU A 50 4.94 29.54 8.77
N LEU A 51 5.46 28.80 7.77
CA LEU A 51 4.97 27.51 7.32
C LEU A 51 6.13 26.51 7.28
N VAL A 52 5.98 25.38 7.95
CA VAL A 52 7.01 24.33 8.04
C VAL A 52 6.51 23.03 7.44
N SER A 53 7.32 22.40 6.59
CA SER A 53 6.97 21.14 5.93
C SER A 53 7.56 19.89 6.63
N ASN A 54 7.89 19.96 7.93
CA ASN A 54 8.37 18.83 8.73
C ASN A 54 7.23 17.89 9.14
N THR A 55 6.58 17.29 8.15
CA THR A 55 5.37 16.50 8.31
C THR A 55 5.47 15.21 7.51
N TYR A 56 4.58 14.27 7.78
CA TYR A 56 4.56 12.98 7.12
C TYR A 56 4.53 13.08 5.58
N MET A 57 3.68 13.94 5.01
CA MET A 57 3.52 14.06 3.56
C MET A 57 4.70 14.77 2.89
N ASN A 58 5.28 15.78 3.55
CA ASN A 58 6.13 16.75 2.88
C ASN A 58 7.62 16.67 3.24
N MET A 59 8.01 15.90 4.26
CA MET A 59 9.42 15.58 4.48
C MET A 59 9.92 14.56 3.46
N LEU A 60 11.13 14.78 2.96
CA LEU A 60 11.86 13.81 2.16
C LEU A 60 12.82 13.01 3.05
N ASP A 61 12.68 11.70 3.07
CA ASP A 61 13.64 10.81 3.72
C ASP A 61 14.84 10.54 2.81
N VAL A 62 15.91 11.32 3.00
CA VAL A 62 17.15 11.13 2.22
C VAL A 62 17.76 9.75 2.48
N GLY A 63 17.63 9.23 3.69
CA GLY A 63 18.15 7.92 4.06
C GLY A 63 17.54 6.81 3.22
N ALA A 64 16.19 6.77 3.13
CA ALA A 64 15.46 5.81 2.32
C ALA A 64 15.80 5.96 0.82
N TRP A 65 15.77 7.19 0.28
CA TRP A 65 16.15 7.43 -1.12
C TRP A 65 17.56 6.98 -1.44
N LYS A 66 18.56 7.27 -0.60
CA LYS A 66 19.94 6.85 -0.80
C LYS A 66 20.18 5.36 -0.55
N LYS A 67 19.40 4.75 0.34
CA LYS A 67 19.45 3.29 0.59
C LYS A 67 18.97 2.52 -0.65
N TYR A 68 17.79 2.83 -1.14
CA TYR A 68 17.12 2.03 -2.16
C TYR A 68 17.42 2.44 -3.60
N THR A 69 17.90 3.67 -3.84
CA THR A 69 18.04 4.22 -5.18
C THR A 69 19.45 4.66 -5.53
N THR A 70 19.70 4.78 -6.83
CA THR A 70 20.95 5.30 -7.40
C THR A 70 20.99 6.83 -7.46
N VAL A 71 19.95 7.53 -7.04
CA VAL A 71 19.87 9.00 -7.05
C VAL A 71 21.07 9.62 -6.34
N GLN A 72 21.85 10.44 -7.08
CA GLN A 72 23.03 11.12 -6.56
C GLN A 72 22.73 12.56 -6.17
N LYS A 73 22.01 13.28 -7.03
CA LYS A 73 21.69 14.69 -6.83
C LYS A 73 20.20 14.85 -6.53
N ILE A 74 19.91 15.55 -5.45
CA ILE A 74 18.54 15.91 -5.10
C ILE A 74 18.44 17.44 -5.14
N HIS A 75 17.40 17.95 -5.74
CA HIS A 75 17.09 19.37 -5.82
C HIS A 75 15.74 19.64 -5.16
N PHE A 76 15.62 20.82 -4.60
CA PHE A 76 14.35 21.37 -4.14
C PHE A 76 13.85 22.40 -5.14
N LEU A 77 12.60 22.27 -5.56
CA LEU A 77 11.87 23.23 -6.40
C LEU A 77 10.82 23.93 -5.56
N CYS A 78 10.71 25.24 -5.71
CA CYS A 78 9.63 26.01 -5.13
C CYS A 78 9.15 27.09 -6.11
N ARG A 79 7.82 27.24 -6.25
CA ARG A 79 7.15 28.35 -6.94
C ARG A 79 6.32 29.12 -5.95
N ILE A 80 6.68 30.36 -5.73
CA ILE A 80 6.14 31.19 -4.64
C ILE A 80 5.98 32.63 -5.09
N GLU A 81 4.92 33.28 -4.63
CA GLU A 81 4.61 34.70 -4.83
C GLU A 81 4.64 35.43 -3.50
N GLY A 82 5.01 36.71 -3.51
CA GLY A 82 5.18 37.52 -2.31
C GLY A 82 6.66 37.75 -2.02
N LYS A 83 6.95 38.17 -0.77
CA LYS A 83 8.33 38.42 -0.30
C LYS A 83 8.58 37.73 1.01
N GLY A 84 9.79 37.20 1.17
CA GLY A 84 10.20 36.51 2.38
C GLY A 84 11.43 35.61 2.18
N THR A 85 11.55 34.59 3.02
CA THR A 85 12.69 33.69 3.07
C THR A 85 12.23 32.25 3.06
N ILE A 86 12.92 31.40 2.28
CA ILE A 86 12.81 29.93 2.35
C ILE A 86 14.10 29.39 2.93
N ILE A 87 13.97 28.55 3.94
CA ILE A 87 15.08 27.88 4.61
C ILE A 87 14.93 26.39 4.41
N LEU A 88 15.91 25.73 3.79
CA LEU A 88 16.00 24.27 3.74
C LEU A 88 16.68 23.76 5.01
N ILE A 89 16.09 22.76 5.61
CA ILE A 89 16.50 22.20 6.89
C ILE A 89 16.75 20.71 6.73
N HIS A 90 17.88 20.25 7.24
CA HIS A 90 18.21 18.86 7.41
C HIS A 90 18.09 18.49 8.88
N GLN A 91 17.33 17.44 9.15
CA GLN A 91 17.16 16.83 10.47
C GLN A 91 17.80 15.44 10.47
N GLY A 92 18.95 15.31 11.15
CA GLY A 92 19.54 14.03 11.50
C GLY A 92 18.95 13.49 12.81
N GLN A 93 19.47 12.38 13.32
CA GLN A 93 18.97 11.74 14.55
C GLN A 93 19.00 12.68 15.77
N ASN A 94 20.07 13.46 15.95
CA ASN A 94 20.28 14.29 17.16
C ASN A 94 20.55 15.75 16.83
N ASN A 95 20.48 16.16 15.57
CA ASN A 95 20.77 17.54 15.17
C ASN A 95 19.82 18.03 14.08
N ARG A 96 19.49 19.30 14.19
CA ARG A 96 18.77 20.06 13.17
C ARG A 96 19.73 21.12 12.62
N LYS A 97 19.87 21.20 11.31
CA LYS A 97 20.78 22.14 10.65
C LYS A 97 20.09 22.81 9.48
N GLU A 98 20.14 24.13 9.46
CA GLU A 98 19.82 24.92 8.28
C GLU A 98 20.93 24.71 7.23
N ILE A 99 20.55 24.24 6.05
CA ILE A 99 21.52 23.93 4.98
C ILE A 99 21.56 24.99 3.90
N ARG A 100 20.46 25.73 3.72
CA ARG A 100 20.37 26.80 2.74
C ARG A 100 19.25 27.76 3.11
N GLU A 101 19.56 29.06 3.06
CA GLU A 101 18.61 30.15 3.16
C GLU A 101 18.57 30.93 1.84
N VAL A 102 17.37 31.22 1.32
CA VAL A 102 17.17 31.96 0.08
C VAL A 102 16.00 32.93 0.23
N ARG A 103 16.22 34.20 -0.10
CA ARG A 103 15.15 35.20 -0.16
C ARG A 103 14.38 35.14 -1.48
N TYR A 104 13.07 35.27 -1.45
CA TYR A 104 12.21 35.32 -2.63
C TYR A 104 11.52 36.67 -2.73
N GLY A 105 11.15 37.07 -3.95
CA GLY A 105 10.48 38.36 -4.22
C GLY A 105 11.39 39.59 -4.27
N TYR A 106 12.72 39.44 -4.20
CA TYR A 106 13.70 40.52 -4.17
C TYR A 106 14.63 40.59 -5.39
N GLY A 107 14.50 39.67 -6.34
CA GLY A 107 15.43 39.59 -7.47
C GLY A 107 14.76 39.78 -8.84
N ASP A 108 15.59 39.94 -9.87
CA ASP A 108 15.19 40.15 -11.27
C ASP A 108 14.69 38.88 -11.99
N ARG A 109 14.66 37.76 -11.31
CA ARG A 109 14.19 36.46 -11.88
C ARG A 109 12.67 36.37 -11.84
N LYS A 110 12.00 37.18 -12.67
CA LYS A 110 10.56 37.11 -12.86
C LYS A 110 10.18 36.11 -13.91
N SER A 111 9.10 35.36 -13.69
CA SER A 111 8.51 34.53 -14.73
C SER A 111 7.98 35.43 -15.85
N PRO A 112 8.26 35.10 -17.13
CA PRO A 112 7.70 35.88 -18.26
C PRO A 112 6.17 35.91 -18.28
N THR A 113 5.52 34.85 -17.76
CA THR A 113 4.05 34.70 -17.76
C THR A 113 3.40 35.15 -16.45
N HIS A 114 4.17 35.17 -15.34
CA HIS A 114 3.71 35.60 -14.02
C HIS A 114 4.81 36.43 -13.35
N PRO A 115 4.85 37.77 -13.57
CA PRO A 115 5.96 38.61 -13.16
C PRO A 115 6.18 38.74 -11.64
N GLU A 116 5.20 38.33 -10.83
CA GLU A 116 5.30 38.34 -9.37
C GLU A 116 5.74 36.99 -8.79
N MET A 117 5.72 35.89 -9.61
CA MET A 117 6.09 34.57 -9.17
C MET A 117 7.60 34.35 -9.21
N THR A 118 8.16 33.92 -8.10
CA THR A 118 9.57 33.48 -7.99
C THR A 118 9.66 31.95 -8.11
N THR A 119 10.48 31.46 -9.00
CA THR A 119 10.86 30.04 -9.09
C THR A 119 12.24 29.85 -8.50
N LEU A 120 12.34 29.05 -7.46
CA LEU A 120 13.59 28.70 -6.80
C LEU A 120 13.94 27.25 -7.10
N GLN A 121 15.20 27.00 -7.45
CA GLN A 121 15.77 25.67 -7.56
C GLN A 121 17.06 25.64 -6.73
N ILE A 122 17.15 24.70 -5.81
CA ILE A 122 18.24 24.60 -4.84
C ILE A 122 18.78 23.18 -4.86
N GLU A 123 20.05 23.01 -5.28
CA GLU A 123 20.74 21.73 -5.17
C GLU A 123 21.08 21.46 -3.71
N LEU A 124 20.83 20.25 -3.24
CA LEU A 124 21.14 19.83 -1.88
C LEU A 124 22.59 19.37 -1.76
N PRO A 125 23.26 19.60 -0.61
CA PRO A 125 24.61 19.13 -0.39
C PRO A 125 24.73 17.62 -0.54
N LYS A 126 25.71 17.15 -1.31
CA LYS A 126 25.94 15.72 -1.61
C LYS A 126 26.34 14.89 -0.38
N GLU A 127 26.81 15.54 0.65
CA GLU A 127 27.23 14.95 1.92
C GLU A 127 26.05 14.45 2.74
N ILE A 128 24.84 14.97 2.49
CA ILE A 128 23.62 14.53 3.16
C ILE A 128 23.19 13.17 2.58
N ARG A 129 23.37 12.12 3.37
CA ARG A 129 23.06 10.74 2.99
C ARG A 129 22.02 10.06 3.87
N ARG A 130 21.61 10.68 4.98
CA ARG A 130 20.64 10.15 5.95
C ARG A 130 19.85 11.30 6.55
N GLY A 131 18.75 10.98 7.21
CA GLY A 131 17.89 11.94 7.87
C GLY A 131 16.84 12.54 6.94
N MET A 132 16.06 13.45 7.47
CA MET A 132 14.92 14.08 6.82
C MET A 132 15.27 15.46 6.28
N LEU A 133 14.73 15.79 5.12
CA LEU A 133 14.80 17.14 4.54
C LEU A 133 13.41 17.74 4.48
N TYR A 134 13.33 19.01 4.85
CA TYR A 134 12.13 19.81 4.78
C TYR A 134 12.45 21.30 4.63
N PHE A 135 11.45 22.12 4.43
CA PHE A 135 11.62 23.57 4.30
C PHE A 135 10.74 24.34 5.27
N LEU A 136 11.18 25.56 5.56
CA LEU A 136 10.46 26.60 6.29
C LEU A 136 10.30 27.80 5.38
N VAL A 137 9.07 28.31 5.25
CA VAL A 137 8.75 29.59 4.61
C VAL A 137 8.50 30.62 5.70
N LYS A 138 9.21 31.76 5.63
CA LYS A 138 8.92 32.95 6.45
C LYS A 138 8.37 34.04 5.53
N ALA A 139 7.10 34.37 5.67
CA ALA A 139 6.42 35.34 4.82
C ALA A 139 6.61 36.74 5.38
N GLU A 140 7.27 37.64 4.66
CA GLU A 140 7.37 39.08 5.02
C GLU A 140 6.16 39.89 4.51
N THR A 141 5.54 39.40 3.42
CA THR A 141 4.28 39.95 2.88
C THR A 141 3.27 38.84 2.71
N ALA A 142 2.03 39.16 2.32
CA ALA A 142 1.09 38.11 1.87
C ALA A 142 1.75 37.26 0.81
N THR A 143 1.71 35.96 0.99
CA THR A 143 2.49 34.99 0.20
C THR A 143 1.60 33.86 -0.27
N CYS A 144 1.80 33.42 -1.52
CA CYS A 144 1.19 32.20 -2.08
C CYS A 144 2.27 31.18 -2.49
N LEU A 145 2.27 30.01 -1.86
CA LEU A 145 3.11 28.88 -2.25
C LEU A 145 2.31 27.99 -3.21
N TYR A 146 2.65 28.01 -4.50
CA TYR A 146 1.95 27.27 -5.55
C TYR A 146 2.47 25.85 -5.76
N GLN A 147 3.77 25.66 -5.57
CA GLN A 147 4.42 24.36 -5.74
C GLN A 147 5.65 24.25 -4.86
N ALA A 148 5.81 23.12 -4.26
CA ALA A 148 7.09 22.68 -3.70
C ALA A 148 7.28 21.19 -4.04
N ALA A 149 8.50 20.80 -4.39
CA ALA A 149 8.83 19.41 -4.74
C ALA A 149 10.32 19.13 -4.55
N PHE A 150 10.65 17.86 -4.32
CA PHE A 150 12.00 17.36 -4.46
C PHE A 150 12.13 16.61 -5.79
N PHE A 151 13.20 16.85 -6.53
CA PHE A 151 13.42 16.26 -7.84
C PHE A 151 14.89 15.92 -8.08
N THR A 152 15.18 15.17 -9.14
CA THR A 152 16.52 14.87 -9.59
C THR A 152 16.69 15.12 -11.09
N GLU A 153 17.91 15.47 -11.51
CA GLU A 153 18.33 15.56 -12.89
C GLU A 153 19.10 14.30 -13.34
N ASP A 154 19.30 13.35 -12.41
CA ASP A 154 19.91 12.07 -12.74
C ASP A 154 19.04 11.31 -13.75
N ARG A 155 19.66 10.56 -14.64
CA ARG A 155 18.92 9.73 -15.61
C ARG A 155 18.40 8.50 -14.92
N PRO A 156 17.12 8.12 -15.14
CA PRO A 156 16.59 6.86 -14.63
C PRO A 156 17.37 5.65 -15.15
N ASP A 157 17.70 4.72 -14.24
CA ASP A 157 18.39 3.48 -14.60
C ASP A 157 17.45 2.39 -15.11
N ASN A 158 16.17 2.51 -14.77
CA ASN A 158 15.17 1.49 -15.07
C ASN A 158 14.02 2.10 -15.87
N ARG A 159 13.59 1.38 -16.91
CA ARG A 159 12.32 1.68 -17.58
C ARG A 159 11.20 0.99 -16.79
N ILE A 160 10.31 1.78 -16.22
CA ILE A 160 9.19 1.29 -15.43
C ILE A 160 7.89 1.35 -16.23
N SER A 161 7.14 0.25 -16.16
CA SER A 161 5.77 0.17 -16.64
C SER A 161 4.93 -0.59 -15.62
N PHE A 162 3.79 -0.01 -15.24
CA PHE A 162 2.88 -0.59 -14.25
C PHE A 162 1.66 -1.25 -14.86
N SER A 163 1.28 -2.38 -14.28
CA SER A 163 -0.06 -2.90 -14.33
C SER A 163 -0.71 -2.70 -12.95
N LEU A 164 -1.67 -1.78 -12.85
CA LEU A 164 -2.49 -1.62 -11.65
C LEU A 164 -3.70 -2.57 -11.75
N VAL A 165 -3.73 -3.59 -10.91
CA VAL A 165 -4.80 -4.58 -10.83
C VAL A 165 -5.74 -4.23 -9.68
N ILE A 166 -7.03 -4.13 -9.99
CA ILE A 166 -8.09 -3.87 -9.02
C ILE A 166 -9.14 -4.99 -9.16
N CYS A 167 -9.42 -5.69 -8.07
CA CYS A 167 -10.51 -6.66 -8.01
C CYS A 167 -11.76 -5.97 -7.44
N SER A 168 -12.87 -5.92 -8.20
CA SER A 168 -14.07 -5.21 -7.77
C SER A 168 -15.27 -6.16 -7.60
N TYR A 169 -15.98 -5.97 -6.47
CA TYR A 169 -17.22 -6.67 -6.19
C TYR A 169 -18.22 -5.77 -5.49
N ARG A 170 -19.23 -5.30 -6.24
CA ARG A 170 -20.35 -4.45 -5.74
C ARG A 170 -19.91 -3.12 -5.10
N ARG A 171 -18.82 -2.53 -5.60
CA ARG A 171 -18.24 -1.26 -5.09
C ARG A 171 -17.94 -0.26 -6.20
N LYS A 172 -18.76 -0.28 -7.26
CA LYS A 172 -18.62 0.57 -8.45
C LYS A 172 -18.32 2.05 -8.13
N GLY A 173 -19.04 2.63 -7.16
CA GLY A 173 -18.85 4.07 -6.81
C GLY A 173 -17.47 4.40 -6.26
N TRP A 174 -16.88 3.54 -5.44
CA TRP A 174 -15.51 3.69 -4.92
C TRP A 174 -14.48 3.57 -6.03
N LEU A 175 -14.63 2.54 -6.86
CA LEU A 175 -13.78 2.30 -8.01
C LEU A 175 -13.77 3.51 -8.95
N GLU A 176 -14.96 4.00 -9.36
CA GLU A 176 -15.09 5.12 -10.30
C GLU A 176 -14.49 6.43 -9.76
N GLU A 177 -14.56 6.68 -8.45
CA GLU A 177 -13.90 7.82 -7.83
C GLU A 177 -12.36 7.76 -8.00
N ASN A 178 -11.76 6.58 -7.75
CA ASN A 178 -10.33 6.38 -7.94
C ASN A 178 -9.92 6.45 -9.42
N LEU A 179 -10.71 5.85 -10.32
CA LEU A 179 -10.47 5.92 -11.76
C LEU A 179 -10.52 7.36 -12.27
N LYS A 180 -11.45 8.17 -11.77
CA LYS A 180 -11.52 9.60 -12.10
C LYS A 180 -10.23 10.33 -11.73
N LYS A 181 -9.67 10.10 -10.54
CA LYS A 181 -8.39 10.70 -10.13
C LYS A 181 -7.25 10.28 -11.05
N ILE A 182 -7.15 9.00 -11.36
CA ILE A 182 -6.13 8.45 -12.28
C ILE A 182 -6.27 9.05 -13.68
N THR A 183 -7.49 9.13 -14.21
CA THR A 183 -7.75 9.65 -15.57
C THR A 183 -7.61 11.17 -15.67
N MET A 184 -7.74 11.90 -14.57
CA MET A 184 -7.51 13.35 -14.52
C MET A 184 -6.05 13.74 -14.26
N ASP A 185 -5.20 12.80 -13.86
CA ASP A 185 -3.79 13.05 -13.58
C ASP A 185 -2.97 13.11 -14.88
N PRO A 186 -2.38 14.27 -15.24
CA PRO A 186 -1.70 14.45 -16.54
C PRO A 186 -0.46 13.56 -16.71
N ALA A 187 0.25 13.28 -15.59
CA ALA A 187 1.47 12.47 -15.64
C ALA A 187 1.12 10.99 -15.83
N LEU A 188 0.12 10.48 -15.12
CA LEU A 188 -0.37 9.11 -15.33
C LEU A 188 -0.97 8.92 -16.71
N GLN A 189 -1.68 9.94 -17.25
CA GLN A 189 -2.18 9.90 -18.63
C GLN A 189 -1.05 9.91 -19.67
N LYS A 190 0.05 10.62 -19.40
CA LYS A 190 1.25 10.56 -20.24
C LYS A 190 1.84 9.15 -20.22
N LEU A 191 2.04 8.57 -19.04
CA LEU A 191 2.55 7.20 -18.89
C LEU A 191 1.65 6.18 -19.61
N ALA A 192 0.33 6.31 -19.50
CA ALA A 192 -0.61 5.42 -20.17
C ALA A 192 -0.51 5.50 -21.71
N ARG A 193 -0.34 6.72 -22.27
CA ARG A 193 -0.12 6.89 -23.73
C ARG A 193 1.21 6.30 -24.21
N GLU A 194 2.22 6.28 -23.37
CA GLU A 194 3.54 5.71 -23.64
C GLU A 194 3.63 4.21 -23.33
N ASN A 195 2.48 3.55 -23.05
CA ASN A 195 2.37 2.16 -22.60
C ASN A 195 3.11 1.87 -21.28
N GLY A 196 3.38 2.89 -20.47
CA GLY A 196 4.04 2.76 -19.17
C GLY A 196 3.06 2.57 -17.99
N PHE A 197 1.75 2.60 -18.24
CA PHE A 197 0.73 2.44 -17.19
C PHE A 197 -0.57 1.87 -17.77
N VAL A 198 -1.04 0.76 -17.21
CA VAL A 198 -2.32 0.11 -17.57
C VAL A 198 -3.07 -0.25 -16.30
N VAL A 199 -4.35 0.14 -16.21
CA VAL A 199 -5.27 -0.29 -15.15
C VAL A 199 -6.05 -1.51 -15.63
N ARG A 200 -6.05 -2.57 -14.84
CA ARG A 200 -6.81 -3.80 -15.08
C ARG A 200 -7.81 -4.02 -13.96
N ILE A 201 -9.08 -3.98 -14.31
CA ILE A 201 -10.19 -4.14 -13.38
C ILE A 201 -10.79 -5.51 -13.61
N VAL A 202 -10.82 -6.33 -12.57
CA VAL A 202 -11.49 -7.63 -12.59
C VAL A 202 -12.86 -7.48 -11.94
N ASP A 203 -13.91 -7.60 -12.76
CA ASP A 203 -15.29 -7.41 -12.33
C ASP A 203 -15.90 -8.73 -11.89
N ASN A 204 -15.91 -8.98 -10.58
CA ASN A 204 -16.51 -10.17 -9.96
C ASN A 204 -18.02 -10.08 -9.79
N ALA A 205 -18.64 -8.92 -10.12
CA ALA A 205 -20.08 -8.69 -9.94
C ALA A 205 -20.85 -8.55 -11.26
N GLY A 206 -20.16 -8.32 -12.38
CA GLY A 206 -20.79 -8.07 -13.67
C GLY A 206 -21.55 -6.74 -13.73
N GLU A 207 -21.11 -5.71 -12.98
CA GLU A 207 -21.83 -4.43 -12.85
C GLU A 207 -21.09 -3.25 -13.51
N LEU A 208 -19.87 -3.47 -14.01
CA LEU A 208 -19.04 -2.41 -14.55
C LEU A 208 -19.30 -2.19 -16.04
N ALA A 209 -18.97 -0.99 -16.51
CA ALA A 209 -19.00 -0.69 -17.93
C ALA A 209 -17.86 -1.41 -18.67
N ASP A 210 -18.06 -1.73 -19.94
CA ASP A 210 -17.06 -2.40 -20.78
C ASP A 210 -15.79 -1.56 -20.97
N SER A 211 -15.86 -0.24 -20.75
CA SER A 211 -14.74 0.68 -20.90
C SER A 211 -14.84 1.89 -19.99
N TYR A 212 -13.70 2.30 -19.45
CA TYR A 212 -13.50 3.53 -18.67
C TYR A 212 -12.47 4.48 -19.33
N GLY A 213 -12.16 4.24 -20.60
CA GLY A 213 -11.23 5.08 -21.37
C GLY A 213 -9.87 4.44 -21.67
N PRO A 214 -8.98 5.19 -22.31
CA PRO A 214 -7.65 4.69 -22.71
C PRO A 214 -6.82 4.23 -21.51
N GLY A 215 -6.12 3.11 -21.66
CA GLY A 215 -5.25 2.57 -20.61
C GLY A 215 -6.00 1.81 -19.49
N ILE A 216 -7.34 1.71 -19.57
CA ILE A 216 -8.15 0.96 -18.59
C ILE A 216 -8.78 -0.24 -19.29
N ARG A 217 -8.65 -1.41 -18.69
CA ARG A 217 -9.19 -2.69 -19.18
C ARG A 217 -10.11 -3.29 -18.12
N VAL A 218 -11.29 -3.71 -18.53
CA VAL A 218 -12.25 -4.42 -17.67
C VAL A 218 -12.32 -5.87 -18.10
N TYR A 219 -12.21 -6.77 -17.15
CA TYR A 219 -12.26 -8.21 -17.36
C TYR A 219 -13.46 -8.77 -16.57
N PRO A 220 -14.54 -9.15 -17.26
CA PRO A 220 -15.64 -9.89 -16.61
C PRO A 220 -15.09 -11.17 -15.97
N ASN A 221 -15.52 -11.44 -14.75
CA ASN A 221 -15.08 -12.60 -14.01
C ASN A 221 -16.23 -13.19 -13.19
N GLU A 222 -16.24 -14.51 -13.01
CA GLU A 222 -17.09 -15.11 -12.00
C GLU A 222 -16.56 -14.72 -10.62
N ASN A 223 -17.46 -14.63 -9.63
CA ASN A 223 -17.03 -14.26 -8.28
C ASN A 223 -16.14 -15.36 -7.68
N THR A 224 -14.85 -15.21 -7.84
CA THR A 224 -13.81 -16.07 -7.25
C THR A 224 -13.17 -15.44 -5.99
N GLY A 225 -13.83 -14.41 -5.42
CA GLY A 225 -13.33 -13.64 -4.29
C GLY A 225 -12.16 -12.72 -4.65
N GLY A 226 -11.55 -12.10 -3.64
CA GLY A 226 -10.36 -11.23 -3.81
C GLY A 226 -9.20 -12.01 -4.41
N SER A 227 -8.87 -13.14 -3.83
CA SER A 227 -7.77 -14.01 -4.24
C SER A 227 -7.86 -14.43 -5.72
N GLY A 228 -9.02 -14.89 -6.19
CA GLY A 228 -9.22 -15.27 -7.59
C GLY A 228 -9.27 -14.07 -8.54
N GLY A 229 -9.87 -12.96 -8.12
CA GLY A 229 -9.90 -11.72 -8.90
C GLY A 229 -8.52 -11.13 -9.11
N PHE A 230 -7.71 -11.00 -8.06
CA PHE A 230 -6.31 -10.58 -8.20
C PHE A 230 -5.49 -11.55 -9.03
N SER A 231 -5.67 -12.88 -8.85
CA SER A 231 -5.02 -13.90 -9.68
C SER A 231 -5.32 -13.71 -11.17
N ARG A 232 -6.58 -13.44 -11.53
CA ARG A 232 -7.00 -13.12 -12.89
C ARG A 232 -6.30 -11.87 -13.44
N GLY A 233 -6.27 -10.79 -12.67
CA GLY A 233 -5.60 -9.55 -13.07
C GLY A 233 -4.08 -9.71 -13.25
N MET A 234 -3.43 -10.49 -12.38
CA MET A 234 -2.02 -10.87 -12.52
C MET A 234 -1.79 -11.68 -13.81
N GLU A 235 -2.68 -12.63 -14.11
CA GLU A 235 -2.61 -13.43 -15.33
C GLU A 235 -2.71 -12.57 -16.60
N GLU A 236 -3.67 -11.66 -16.65
CA GLU A 236 -3.83 -10.73 -17.76
C GLU A 236 -2.63 -9.76 -17.88
N SER A 237 -2.04 -9.38 -16.74
CA SER A 237 -0.80 -8.59 -16.73
C SER A 237 0.37 -9.35 -17.33
N ALA A 238 0.52 -10.63 -16.99
CA ALA A 238 1.58 -11.48 -17.51
C ALA A 238 1.39 -11.80 -19.01
N LYS A 239 0.16 -12.05 -19.47
CA LYS A 239 -0.15 -12.29 -20.90
C LYS A 239 0.21 -11.11 -21.79
N GLU A 240 0.05 -9.90 -21.30
CA GLU A 240 0.30 -8.68 -22.07
C GLU A 240 1.62 -7.97 -21.68
N LYS A 241 2.49 -8.62 -20.89
CA LYS A 241 3.71 -7.98 -20.38
C LYS A 241 4.61 -7.39 -21.46
N ASP A 242 4.81 -8.14 -22.56
CA ASP A 242 5.68 -7.71 -23.65
C ASP A 242 5.08 -6.54 -24.45
N ARG A 243 3.74 -6.53 -24.58
CA ARG A 243 3.04 -5.45 -25.25
C ARG A 243 3.20 -4.09 -24.57
N TYR A 244 3.15 -4.10 -23.22
CA TYR A 244 3.22 -2.88 -22.41
C TYR A 244 4.59 -2.69 -21.76
N GLY A 245 5.52 -3.63 -21.91
CA GLY A 245 6.81 -3.65 -21.21
C GLY A 245 6.63 -3.68 -19.69
N THR A 246 5.58 -4.37 -19.20
CA THR A 246 5.20 -4.36 -17.79
C THR A 246 6.31 -4.89 -16.91
N SER A 247 6.84 -4.03 -16.06
CA SER A 247 7.92 -4.36 -15.11
C SER A 247 7.41 -4.73 -13.72
N HIS A 248 6.27 -4.14 -13.32
CA HIS A 248 5.69 -4.34 -11.99
C HIS A 248 4.17 -4.41 -12.05
N VAL A 249 3.59 -5.16 -11.10
CA VAL A 249 2.15 -5.24 -10.87
C VAL A 249 1.83 -4.63 -9.52
N ILE A 250 0.91 -3.69 -9.52
CA ILE A 250 0.35 -3.10 -8.29
C ILE A 250 -1.00 -3.78 -8.04
N LEU A 251 -1.19 -4.30 -6.86
CA LEU A 251 -2.45 -4.85 -6.37
C LEU A 251 -3.10 -3.81 -5.46
N MET A 252 -4.34 -3.47 -5.72
CA MET A 252 -5.06 -2.45 -4.95
C MET A 252 -6.54 -2.84 -4.79
N ASP A 253 -7.06 -2.74 -3.56
CA ASP A 253 -8.48 -2.92 -3.29
C ASP A 253 -9.34 -1.85 -3.97
N ASP A 254 -10.60 -2.19 -4.25
CA ASP A 254 -11.55 -1.29 -4.93
C ASP A 254 -12.16 -0.23 -3.99
N ASP A 255 -12.11 -0.43 -2.69
CA ASP A 255 -12.71 0.42 -1.64
C ASP A 255 -11.69 1.28 -0.86
N VAL A 256 -10.54 1.50 -1.43
CA VAL A 256 -9.56 2.47 -0.91
C VAL A 256 -9.86 3.90 -1.39
N LYS A 257 -9.33 4.91 -0.69
CA LYS A 257 -9.17 6.26 -1.23
C LYS A 257 -7.71 6.43 -1.66
N LEU A 258 -7.53 6.54 -2.98
CA LEU A 258 -6.21 6.72 -3.59
C LEU A 258 -5.89 8.20 -3.74
N GLN A 259 -4.66 8.59 -3.37
CA GLN A 259 -4.01 9.84 -3.76
C GLN A 259 -2.95 9.50 -4.83
N THR A 260 -3.02 10.14 -6.00
CA THR A 260 -2.17 9.77 -7.16
C THR A 260 -0.68 9.96 -6.90
N GLU A 261 -0.31 10.78 -5.92
CA GLU A 261 1.08 10.92 -5.47
C GLU A 261 1.69 9.58 -5.05
N SER A 262 0.90 8.64 -4.53
CA SER A 262 1.39 7.28 -4.20
C SER A 262 1.95 6.57 -5.44
N LEU A 263 1.30 6.72 -6.59
CA LEU A 263 1.77 6.17 -7.86
C LEU A 263 2.98 6.93 -8.41
N HIS A 264 3.03 8.27 -8.23
CA HIS A 264 4.18 9.08 -8.65
C HIS A 264 5.44 8.74 -7.86
N ARG A 265 5.35 8.66 -6.53
CA ARG A 265 6.50 8.29 -5.67
C ARG A 265 6.96 6.87 -5.93
N LEU A 266 6.02 5.94 -6.13
CA LEU A 266 6.35 4.56 -6.50
C LEU A 266 7.09 4.51 -7.85
N TYR A 267 6.61 5.25 -8.86
CA TYR A 267 7.26 5.34 -10.16
C TYR A 267 8.68 5.90 -10.05
N ALA A 268 8.85 7.00 -9.30
CA ALA A 268 10.16 7.61 -9.07
C ALA A 268 11.11 6.65 -8.34
N LEU A 269 10.66 6.01 -7.25
CA LEU A 269 11.43 5.04 -6.49
C LEU A 269 11.97 3.93 -7.41
N LEU A 270 11.09 3.28 -8.16
CA LEU A 270 11.44 2.15 -9.01
C LEU A 270 12.27 2.56 -10.23
N SER A 271 12.10 3.79 -10.75
CA SER A 271 12.91 4.32 -11.86
C SER A 271 14.40 4.39 -11.52
N TYR A 272 14.72 4.56 -10.24
CA TYR A 272 16.09 4.64 -9.74
C TYR A 272 16.47 3.48 -8.81
N ILE A 273 15.64 2.45 -8.69
CA ILE A 273 15.90 1.37 -7.74
C ILE A 273 17.23 0.66 -8.07
N LYS A 274 18.04 0.44 -7.04
CA LYS A 274 19.32 -0.26 -7.18
C LYS A 274 19.11 -1.74 -7.54
N PRO A 275 20.09 -2.37 -8.25
CA PRO A 275 19.99 -3.77 -8.66
C PRO A 275 19.65 -4.74 -7.53
N GLU A 276 20.24 -4.53 -6.36
CA GLU A 276 20.04 -5.39 -5.17
C GLU A 276 18.62 -5.35 -4.59
N TYR A 277 17.82 -4.31 -4.88
CA TYR A 277 16.44 -4.15 -4.41
C TYR A 277 15.39 -4.33 -5.50
N ARG A 278 15.78 -4.64 -6.75
CA ARG A 278 14.83 -4.72 -7.89
C ARG A 278 13.77 -5.79 -7.72
N GLN A 279 14.07 -6.82 -6.97
CA GLN A 279 13.14 -7.92 -6.72
C GLN A 279 12.35 -7.74 -5.42
N GLU A 280 12.65 -6.72 -4.62
CA GLU A 280 11.91 -6.47 -3.39
C GLU A 280 10.51 -5.90 -3.69
N PRO A 281 9.46 -6.34 -2.96
CA PRO A 281 8.15 -5.76 -3.10
C PRO A 281 8.11 -4.36 -2.46
N VAL A 282 7.14 -3.54 -2.86
CA VAL A 282 6.88 -2.25 -2.20
C VAL A 282 5.52 -2.33 -1.52
N ALA A 283 5.47 -2.06 -0.22
CA ALA A 283 4.24 -1.98 0.55
C ALA A 283 3.73 -0.53 0.60
N GLY A 284 2.47 -0.34 0.19
CA GLY A 284 1.75 0.91 0.45
C GLY A 284 1.15 0.89 1.84
N ARG A 285 1.35 1.98 2.57
CA ARG A 285 0.80 2.14 3.92
C ARG A 285 -0.71 2.18 3.88
N MET A 286 -1.33 1.65 4.92
CA MET A 286 -2.75 1.80 5.17
C MET A 286 -2.99 2.89 6.20
N PHE A 287 -3.71 3.93 5.81
CA PHE A 287 -4.28 4.92 6.71
C PHE A 287 -5.74 4.61 6.97
N ARG A 288 -6.24 4.98 8.14
CA ARG A 288 -7.64 4.78 8.53
C ARG A 288 -8.56 5.74 7.76
N LEU A 289 -9.77 5.29 7.42
CA LEU A 289 -10.79 6.15 6.81
C LEU A 289 -11.54 7.00 7.84
N ASP A 290 -11.66 6.51 9.07
CA ASP A 290 -12.34 7.19 10.18
C ASP A 290 -11.48 8.27 10.86
N TYR A 291 -10.17 8.03 10.98
CA TYR A 291 -9.15 8.97 11.50
C TYR A 291 -8.03 9.09 10.48
N ARG A 292 -8.16 10.02 9.53
CA ARG A 292 -7.37 10.03 8.30
C ARG A 292 -5.91 10.45 8.46
N GLU A 293 -5.53 11.00 9.59
CA GLU A 293 -4.15 11.23 10.02
C GLU A 293 -3.50 10.01 10.69
N MET A 294 -4.30 8.99 11.02
CA MET A 294 -3.81 7.78 11.68
C MET A 294 -3.36 6.74 10.67
N GLN A 295 -2.07 6.40 10.68
CA GLN A 295 -1.56 5.21 10.01
C GLN A 295 -2.05 3.97 10.76
N TYR A 296 -2.79 3.08 10.08
CA TYR A 296 -3.14 1.77 10.63
C TYR A 296 -1.92 0.85 10.66
N THR A 297 -1.23 0.73 9.52
CA THR A 297 0.00 -0.06 9.39
C THR A 297 0.82 0.38 8.19
N ALA A 298 2.13 0.15 8.24
CA ALA A 298 3.02 0.38 7.11
C ALA A 298 3.35 -0.90 6.32
N ALA A 299 3.40 -2.03 7.00
CA ALA A 299 3.56 -3.39 6.49
C ALA A 299 3.26 -4.37 7.62
N GLU A 300 3.34 -5.66 7.34
CA GLU A 300 2.87 -6.71 8.24
C GLU A 300 3.96 -7.74 8.53
N ILE A 301 3.85 -8.37 9.71
CA ILE A 301 4.62 -9.53 10.12
C ILE A 301 3.64 -10.64 10.47
N TRP A 302 3.88 -11.85 9.94
CA TRP A 302 3.09 -13.02 10.23
C TRP A 302 3.60 -13.76 11.45
N ASN A 303 2.77 -13.91 12.44
CA ASN A 303 3.09 -14.67 13.64
C ASN A 303 2.11 -15.85 13.82
N GLY A 304 2.09 -16.74 12.81
CA GLY A 304 1.32 -17.98 12.87
C GLY A 304 -0.20 -17.82 12.97
N GLY A 305 -0.74 -16.69 12.52
CA GLY A 305 -2.16 -16.36 12.56
C GLY A 305 -2.50 -15.10 13.37
N ASP A 306 -1.53 -14.58 14.11
CA ASP A 306 -1.60 -13.27 14.72
C ASP A 306 -0.80 -12.28 13.86
N LEU A 307 -1.44 -11.20 13.42
CA LEU A 307 -0.77 -10.16 12.64
C LEU A 307 -0.08 -9.17 13.59
N ARG A 308 1.17 -8.88 13.32
CA ARG A 308 1.87 -7.74 13.93
C ARG A 308 2.06 -6.66 12.89
N HIS A 309 1.48 -5.52 13.16
CA HIS A 309 1.50 -4.35 12.29
C HIS A 309 2.76 -3.50 12.54
N ILE A 310 3.45 -3.08 11.48
CA ILE A 310 4.55 -2.12 11.59
C ILE A 310 3.98 -0.71 11.69
N GLY A 311 4.35 0.01 12.76
CA GLY A 311 3.83 1.35 13.02
C GLY A 311 2.32 1.39 13.25
N PHE A 312 1.80 0.44 14.04
CA PHE A 312 0.36 0.28 14.32
C PHE A 312 -0.26 1.50 14.99
N ASN A 313 -1.37 1.99 14.42
CA ASN A 313 -2.18 3.11 14.94
C ASN A 313 -1.36 4.35 15.35
N ARG A 314 -0.37 4.73 14.53
CA ARG A 314 0.43 5.95 14.76
C ARG A 314 -0.28 7.19 14.23
N ASP A 315 -0.42 8.21 15.07
CA ASP A 315 -0.83 9.55 14.66
C ASP A 315 0.33 10.23 13.92
N MET A 316 0.20 10.38 12.60
CA MET A 316 1.26 10.92 11.74
C MET A 316 1.31 12.46 11.74
N THR A 317 0.52 13.14 12.58
CA THR A 317 0.71 14.55 12.89
C THR A 317 1.75 14.77 13.99
N GLN A 318 2.08 13.73 14.76
CA GLN A 318 3.04 13.82 15.88
C GLN A 318 4.47 13.65 15.36
N GLU A 319 5.36 14.56 15.75
CA GLU A 319 6.74 14.60 15.24
C GLU A 319 7.56 13.37 15.67
N GLU A 320 7.32 12.83 16.86
CA GLU A 320 7.96 11.63 17.37
C GLU A 320 7.69 10.38 16.53
N ASN A 321 6.57 10.34 15.78
CA ASN A 321 6.19 9.23 14.92
C ASN A 321 6.81 9.31 13.51
N LEU A 322 7.60 10.34 13.22
CA LEU A 322 8.13 10.59 11.88
C LEU A 322 9.59 10.17 11.71
N SER A 323 10.34 10.02 12.81
CA SER A 323 11.79 9.77 12.76
C SER A 323 12.14 8.40 12.18
N ASP A 324 11.33 7.38 12.44
CA ASP A 324 11.49 5.98 12.04
C ASP A 324 10.40 5.52 11.05
N MET A 325 9.65 6.45 10.48
CA MET A 325 8.45 6.11 9.71
C MET A 325 8.72 5.20 8.50
N ASN A 326 9.92 5.21 7.92
CA ASN A 326 10.27 4.38 6.77
C ASN A 326 11.14 3.15 7.15
N GLU A 327 11.28 2.86 8.43
CA GLU A 327 11.91 1.62 8.89
C GLU A 327 10.98 0.43 8.62
N ASN A 328 11.58 -0.64 8.09
CA ASN A 328 10.86 -1.85 7.69
C ASN A 328 11.41 -3.12 8.33
N GLU A 329 12.10 -2.97 9.47
CA GLU A 329 12.72 -4.10 10.17
C GLU A 329 11.67 -5.16 10.56
N GLY A 330 11.89 -6.38 10.07
CA GLY A 330 11.02 -7.50 10.28
C GLY A 330 9.74 -7.53 9.44
N ALA A 331 9.54 -6.58 8.51
CA ALA A 331 8.43 -6.63 7.56
C ALA A 331 8.54 -7.86 6.67
N GLU A 332 7.45 -8.61 6.53
CA GLU A 332 7.38 -9.83 5.73
C GLU A 332 6.50 -9.67 4.50
N TYR A 333 5.45 -8.83 4.57
CA TYR A 333 4.57 -8.56 3.43
C TYR A 333 3.84 -7.23 3.55
N GLY A 334 3.26 -6.77 2.44
CA GLY A 334 2.32 -5.65 2.38
C GLY A 334 0.92 -6.14 2.02
N GLY A 335 -0.11 -5.63 2.69
CA GLY A 335 -1.49 -5.96 2.36
C GLY A 335 -1.90 -5.45 0.97
N TRP A 336 -2.84 -6.13 0.33
CA TRP A 336 -3.25 -5.81 -1.04
C TRP A 336 -4.21 -4.63 -1.15
N TRP A 337 -4.40 -3.86 -0.07
CA TRP A 337 -4.94 -2.51 -0.20
C TRP A 337 -4.05 -1.65 -1.10
N PHE A 338 -2.72 -1.87 -1.09
CA PHE A 338 -1.75 -1.36 -2.06
C PHE A 338 -0.41 -2.09 -1.90
N ALA A 339 -0.10 -3.01 -2.80
CA ALA A 339 1.19 -3.71 -2.81
C ALA A 339 1.72 -3.81 -4.24
N CYS A 340 3.02 -3.59 -4.43
CA CYS A 340 3.66 -3.64 -5.74
C CYS A 340 4.70 -4.77 -5.77
N TYR A 341 4.57 -5.65 -6.77
CA TYR A 341 5.45 -6.80 -6.98
C TYR A 341 6.15 -6.73 -8.33
N PRO A 342 7.42 -7.19 -8.44
CA PRO A 342 8.10 -7.36 -9.70
C PRO A 342 7.37 -8.34 -10.62
N MET A 343 7.31 -8.05 -11.92
CA MET A 343 6.66 -8.93 -12.91
C MET A 343 7.31 -10.31 -12.97
N ASP A 344 8.62 -10.42 -12.76
CA ASP A 344 9.34 -11.70 -12.75
C ASP A 344 8.81 -12.69 -11.70
N PHE A 345 8.35 -12.19 -10.56
CA PHE A 345 7.69 -12.99 -9.55
C PHE A 345 6.24 -13.28 -9.91
N VAL A 346 5.49 -12.25 -10.32
CA VAL A 346 4.07 -12.36 -10.66
C VAL A 346 3.83 -13.34 -11.80
N GLU A 347 4.68 -13.34 -12.82
CA GLU A 347 4.57 -14.21 -13.98
C GLU A 347 4.61 -15.71 -13.61
N LYS A 348 5.43 -16.06 -12.62
CA LYS A 348 5.68 -17.44 -12.20
C LYS A 348 4.77 -17.90 -11.06
N ASN A 349 4.17 -16.95 -10.35
CA ASN A 349 3.45 -17.21 -9.12
C ASN A 349 2.02 -16.67 -9.17
N ARG A 350 1.09 -17.46 -8.65
CA ARG A 350 -0.30 -17.04 -8.42
C ARG A 350 -0.65 -17.31 -6.97
N PRO A 351 -1.50 -16.49 -6.34
CA PRO A 351 -1.94 -16.72 -4.97
C PRO A 351 -2.72 -18.02 -4.85
N MET A 352 -2.74 -18.57 -3.65
CA MET A 352 -3.62 -19.69 -3.33
C MET A 352 -5.10 -19.27 -3.47
N PRO A 353 -6.00 -20.17 -3.92
CA PRO A 353 -7.40 -19.84 -4.17
C PRO A 353 -8.21 -19.76 -2.86
N PHE A 354 -7.84 -18.85 -1.99
CA PHE A 354 -8.42 -18.69 -0.65
C PHE A 354 -9.82 -18.11 -0.64
N PHE A 355 -10.21 -17.43 -1.69
CA PHE A 355 -11.44 -16.66 -1.85
C PHE A 355 -11.42 -15.32 -1.10
N LEU A 356 -11.27 -15.33 0.23
CA LEU A 356 -11.16 -14.16 1.09
C LEU A 356 -10.07 -14.36 2.12
N HIS A 357 -9.30 -13.34 2.42
CA HIS A 357 -8.27 -13.22 3.46
C HIS A 357 -7.07 -14.18 3.30
N CYS A 358 -5.95 -13.77 3.81
CA CYS A 358 -4.66 -14.47 3.81
C CYS A 358 -4.04 -14.73 2.42
N ASP A 359 -4.61 -14.25 1.35
CA ASP A 359 -4.03 -14.30 0.01
C ASP A 359 -2.79 -13.40 -0.13
N ASP A 360 -2.87 -12.19 0.43
CA ASP A 360 -1.76 -11.26 0.58
C ASP A 360 -0.65 -11.82 1.49
N VAL A 361 -1.04 -12.44 2.61
CA VAL A 361 -0.14 -13.11 3.54
C VAL A 361 0.63 -14.22 2.83
N GLU A 362 -0.09 -15.18 2.26
CA GLU A 362 0.51 -16.35 1.58
C GLU A 362 1.45 -15.91 0.46
N TYR A 363 1.00 -14.97 -0.36
CA TYR A 363 1.75 -14.52 -1.52
C TYR A 363 3.01 -13.76 -1.13
N GLY A 364 2.92 -12.87 -0.12
CA GLY A 364 4.05 -12.11 0.39
C GLY A 364 5.08 -12.97 1.11
N LEU A 365 4.64 -13.87 2.00
CA LEU A 365 5.54 -14.82 2.68
C LEU A 365 6.27 -15.73 1.68
N ARG A 366 5.57 -16.21 0.65
CA ARG A 366 6.17 -17.03 -0.42
C ARG A 366 7.14 -16.22 -1.29
N HIS A 367 6.94 -14.92 -1.45
CA HIS A 367 7.92 -14.04 -2.09
C HIS A 367 9.22 -14.00 -1.29
N GLY A 368 9.15 -13.89 0.03
CA GLY A 368 10.30 -13.96 0.94
C GLY A 368 11.19 -12.72 0.96
N GLY A 369 10.84 -11.65 0.22
CA GLY A 369 11.55 -10.37 0.24
C GLY A 369 11.03 -9.44 1.34
N THR A 370 11.87 -8.52 1.78
CA THR A 370 11.49 -7.49 2.75
C THR A 370 10.84 -6.29 2.04
N PRO A 371 9.56 -5.98 2.27
CA PRO A 371 8.91 -4.88 1.59
C PRO A 371 9.60 -3.54 1.81
N ILE A 372 9.81 -2.80 0.73
CA ILE A 372 10.23 -1.39 0.80
C ILE A 372 9.04 -0.56 1.25
N ILE A 373 9.24 0.30 2.24
CA ILE A 373 8.26 1.23 2.78
C ILE A 373 8.78 2.65 2.57
N LEU A 374 7.96 3.52 1.96
CA LEU A 374 8.30 4.92 1.78
C LEU A 374 7.09 5.80 2.11
N ASN A 375 7.32 6.93 2.82
CA ASN A 375 6.25 7.88 3.12
C ASN A 375 5.63 8.45 1.84
N GLY A 376 4.30 8.61 1.86
CA GLY A 376 3.54 9.08 0.71
C GLY A 376 3.25 8.02 -0.36
N ILE A 377 3.66 6.75 -0.17
CA ILE A 377 3.11 5.59 -0.88
C ILE A 377 2.09 4.96 0.06
N GLN A 378 0.81 5.30 -0.13
CA GLN A 378 -0.26 4.94 0.80
C GLN A 378 -1.65 4.99 0.17
N VAL A 379 -2.59 4.39 0.88
CA VAL A 379 -4.03 4.53 0.66
C VAL A 379 -4.77 4.67 1.99
N TRP A 380 -6.00 5.18 1.95
CA TRP A 380 -6.92 5.16 3.09
C TRP A 380 -7.94 4.06 2.89
N HIS A 381 -8.11 3.25 3.91
CA HIS A 381 -8.94 2.06 3.86
C HIS A 381 -9.70 1.84 5.18
N GLU A 382 -10.83 1.13 5.12
CA GLU A 382 -11.54 0.71 6.31
C GLU A 382 -10.77 -0.38 7.06
N THR A 383 -10.69 -0.28 8.38
CA THR A 383 -9.96 -1.27 9.21
C THR A 383 -10.74 -2.57 9.34
N CYS A 384 -10.03 -3.69 9.56
CA CYS A 384 -10.61 -5.02 9.70
C CYS A 384 -11.58 -5.15 10.90
N GLU A 385 -11.51 -4.23 11.87
CA GLU A 385 -12.36 -4.21 13.05
C GLU A 385 -13.85 -4.13 12.69
N TYR A 386 -14.20 -3.49 11.57
CA TYR A 386 -15.56 -3.30 11.09
C TYR A 386 -16.08 -4.43 10.19
N ARG A 387 -15.24 -5.41 9.84
CA ARG A 387 -15.54 -6.47 8.87
C ARG A 387 -15.72 -7.86 9.49
N GLN A 388 -15.91 -7.93 10.79
CA GLN A 388 -16.07 -9.19 11.51
C GLN A 388 -17.42 -9.87 11.19
N SER A 389 -17.39 -11.12 10.76
CA SER A 389 -18.57 -11.96 10.58
C SER A 389 -18.26 -13.43 10.89
N PRO A 390 -19.29 -14.26 11.18
CA PRO A 390 -19.08 -15.70 11.35
C PRO A 390 -18.44 -16.39 10.15
N VAL A 391 -18.74 -15.95 8.93
CA VAL A 391 -18.19 -16.52 7.69
C VAL A 391 -16.75 -16.04 7.47
N VAL A 392 -16.43 -14.80 7.83
CA VAL A 392 -15.05 -14.31 7.84
C VAL A 392 -14.19 -15.16 8.78
N ALA A 393 -14.68 -15.49 9.97
CA ALA A 393 -13.94 -16.35 10.91
C ALA A 393 -13.64 -17.76 10.34
N TYR A 394 -14.48 -18.27 9.41
CA TYR A 394 -14.17 -19.49 8.66
C TYR A 394 -12.92 -19.32 7.80
N TYR A 395 -12.86 -18.25 6.98
CA TYR A 395 -11.73 -18.00 6.08
C TYR A 395 -10.46 -17.72 6.86
N ASP A 396 -10.51 -16.85 7.88
CA ASP A 396 -9.37 -16.54 8.75
C ASP A 396 -8.79 -17.81 9.38
N THR A 397 -9.63 -18.74 9.81
CA THR A 397 -9.14 -19.97 10.43
C THR A 397 -8.63 -20.97 9.39
N ARG A 398 -9.37 -21.24 8.32
CA ARG A 398 -8.98 -22.21 7.29
C ARG A 398 -7.70 -21.80 6.57
N ASN A 399 -7.64 -20.53 6.16
CA ASN A 399 -6.54 -20.01 5.35
C ASN A 399 -5.26 -19.89 6.18
N THR A 400 -5.35 -19.43 7.43
CA THR A 400 -4.23 -19.46 8.38
C THR A 400 -3.64 -20.87 8.53
N LEU A 401 -4.49 -21.89 8.60
CA LEU A 401 -4.01 -23.27 8.70
C LEU A 401 -3.25 -23.70 7.44
N PHE A 402 -3.71 -23.31 6.25
CA PHE A 402 -2.98 -23.59 5.01
C PHE A 402 -1.66 -22.79 4.95
N VAL A 403 -1.66 -21.49 5.27
CA VAL A 403 -0.44 -20.68 5.28
C VAL A 403 0.60 -21.29 6.21
N ASN A 404 0.22 -21.63 7.44
CA ASN A 404 1.16 -22.17 8.42
C ASN A 404 1.67 -23.57 8.03
N GLU A 405 0.84 -24.43 7.45
CA GLU A 405 1.28 -25.76 7.03
C GLU A 405 2.30 -25.71 5.89
N PHE A 406 2.18 -24.72 4.97
CA PHE A 406 3.03 -24.65 3.79
C PHE A 406 4.24 -23.72 3.93
N LEU A 407 4.16 -22.71 4.79
CA LEU A 407 5.17 -21.67 4.89
C LEU A 407 5.81 -21.53 6.28
N ASN A 408 5.37 -22.33 7.25
CA ASN A 408 5.93 -22.31 8.60
C ASN A 408 6.65 -23.64 8.90
N ASP A 409 7.97 -23.59 8.99
CA ASP A 409 8.82 -24.76 9.29
C ASP A 409 8.54 -25.38 10.66
N ILE A 410 7.91 -24.62 11.57
CA ILE A 410 7.62 -25.02 12.96
C ILE A 410 6.10 -25.25 13.16
N PHE A 411 5.43 -25.82 12.15
CA PHE A 411 4.00 -26.10 12.28
C PHE A 411 3.73 -27.22 13.29
N ASP A 412 3.04 -26.90 14.40
CA ASP A 412 2.67 -27.83 15.45
C ASP A 412 1.17 -28.12 15.46
N TYR A 413 0.82 -29.39 15.26
CA TYR A 413 -0.57 -29.86 15.23
C TYR A 413 -1.28 -29.77 16.58
N ASP A 414 -0.57 -29.85 17.69
CA ASP A 414 -1.15 -29.72 19.04
C ASP A 414 -1.50 -28.25 19.34
N ASP A 415 -0.63 -27.32 19.01
CA ASP A 415 -0.89 -25.89 19.14
C ASP A 415 -2.10 -25.48 18.27
N VAL A 416 -2.16 -25.96 17.02
CA VAL A 416 -3.31 -25.75 16.12
C VAL A 416 -4.61 -26.26 16.76
N LEU A 417 -4.60 -27.47 17.29
CA LEU A 417 -5.80 -28.07 17.88
C LEU A 417 -6.26 -27.31 19.13
N ASP A 418 -5.34 -26.86 19.93
CA ASP A 418 -5.66 -26.14 21.17
C ASP A 418 -6.18 -24.72 20.88
N LYS A 419 -5.56 -23.97 19.97
CA LYS A 419 -6.07 -22.68 19.48
C LYS A 419 -7.45 -22.81 18.84
N TRP A 420 -7.67 -23.87 18.05
CA TRP A 420 -8.96 -24.13 17.42
C TRP A 420 -10.04 -24.45 18.47
N LYS A 421 -9.76 -25.33 19.46
CA LYS A 421 -10.67 -25.62 20.57
C LYS A 421 -11.01 -24.37 21.38
N GLN A 422 -10.02 -23.54 21.64
CA GLN A 422 -10.22 -22.27 22.36
C GLN A 422 -11.22 -21.37 21.62
N LYS A 423 -11.01 -21.12 20.32
CA LYS A 423 -11.92 -20.32 19.47
C LYS A 423 -13.35 -20.88 19.47
N ILE A 424 -13.50 -22.20 19.35
CA ILE A 424 -14.81 -22.88 19.38
C ILE A 424 -15.48 -22.73 20.76
N THR A 425 -14.74 -22.95 21.83
CA THR A 425 -15.25 -22.83 23.20
C THR A 425 -15.74 -21.41 23.46
N GLU A 426 -15.01 -20.41 23.01
CA GLU A 426 -15.38 -19.01 23.13
C GLU A 426 -16.68 -18.70 22.38
N ALA A 427 -16.80 -19.12 21.12
CA ALA A 427 -18.02 -18.97 20.33
C ALA A 427 -19.21 -19.72 20.96
N HIS A 428 -18.97 -20.91 21.52
CA HIS A 428 -19.99 -21.70 22.22
C HIS A 428 -20.52 -21.00 23.48
N LEU A 429 -19.63 -20.47 24.32
CA LEU A 429 -20.01 -19.74 25.54
C LEU A 429 -20.80 -18.47 25.23
N LYS A 430 -20.45 -17.77 24.13
CA LYS A 430 -21.15 -16.60 23.61
C LYS A 430 -22.44 -16.94 22.87
N ARG A 431 -22.78 -18.24 22.67
CA ARG A 431 -23.92 -18.75 21.90
C ARG A 431 -23.91 -18.29 20.43
N GLU A 432 -22.74 -18.04 19.88
CA GLU A 432 -22.52 -17.67 18.47
C GLU A 432 -22.54 -18.92 17.57
N TRP A 433 -23.71 -19.59 17.45
CA TRP A 433 -23.80 -20.92 16.84
C TRP A 433 -23.31 -20.98 15.41
N LEU A 434 -23.52 -19.92 14.62
CA LEU A 434 -23.02 -19.87 13.24
C LEU A 434 -21.51 -19.76 13.20
N LYS A 435 -20.92 -18.92 14.05
CA LYS A 435 -19.46 -18.78 14.15
C LYS A 435 -18.81 -20.07 14.63
N GLU A 436 -19.36 -20.71 15.67
CA GLU A 436 -18.92 -22.04 16.12
C GLU A 436 -18.93 -23.06 14.98
N TYR A 437 -20.03 -23.13 14.20
CA TYR A 437 -20.12 -23.99 13.04
C TYR A 437 -19.07 -23.67 11.98
N CYS A 438 -18.87 -22.39 11.64
CA CYS A 438 -17.87 -21.93 10.68
C CYS A 438 -16.45 -22.35 11.10
N LEU A 439 -16.11 -22.19 12.38
CA LEU A 439 -14.82 -22.61 12.93
C LEU A 439 -14.60 -24.13 12.83
N ILE A 440 -15.66 -24.92 13.09
CA ILE A 440 -15.61 -26.38 12.93
C ILE A 440 -15.39 -26.77 11.47
N MET A 441 -16.12 -26.14 10.55
CA MET A 441 -16.01 -26.40 9.12
C MET A 441 -14.64 -25.95 8.58
N ALA A 442 -14.04 -24.89 9.08
CA ALA A 442 -12.72 -24.41 8.68
C ALA A 442 -11.65 -25.48 8.86
N LEU A 443 -11.56 -26.11 10.04
CA LEU A 443 -10.66 -27.25 10.28
C LEU A 443 -11.04 -28.46 9.43
N GLY A 444 -12.34 -28.75 9.30
CA GLY A 444 -12.86 -29.86 8.51
C GLY A 444 -12.53 -29.75 7.02
N ASP A 445 -12.47 -28.56 6.48
CA ASP A 445 -12.13 -28.29 5.09
C ASP A 445 -10.62 -28.24 4.85
N TRP A 446 -9.84 -27.67 5.78
CA TRP A 446 -8.39 -27.72 5.72
C TRP A 446 -7.84 -29.15 5.68
N ILE A 447 -8.34 -30.08 6.50
CA ILE A 447 -7.89 -31.48 6.49
C ILE A 447 -8.24 -32.25 5.20
N LYS A 448 -8.99 -31.67 4.28
CA LYS A 448 -9.21 -32.22 2.93
C LYS A 448 -8.01 -31.96 2.00
N GLY A 449 -7.15 -31.01 2.36
CA GLY A 449 -5.91 -30.68 1.68
C GLY A 449 -6.05 -29.72 0.51
N LEU A 450 -4.91 -29.44 -0.11
CA LEU A 450 -4.78 -28.44 -1.17
C LEU A 450 -5.56 -28.76 -2.45
N ASP A 451 -5.65 -30.06 -2.81
CA ASP A 451 -6.40 -30.46 -4.01
C ASP A 451 -7.89 -30.14 -3.88
N TRP A 452 -8.45 -30.32 -2.69
CA TRP A 452 -9.81 -29.90 -2.40
C TRP A 452 -9.95 -28.37 -2.47
N LEU A 453 -8.99 -27.62 -1.90
CA LEU A 453 -9.00 -26.15 -1.93
C LEU A 453 -9.02 -25.62 -3.37
N LYS A 454 -8.24 -26.24 -4.26
CA LYS A 454 -8.18 -25.87 -5.69
C LYS A 454 -9.45 -26.25 -6.47
N ALA A 455 -10.16 -27.30 -6.04
CA ALA A 455 -11.32 -27.84 -6.75
C ALA A 455 -12.66 -27.30 -6.24
N VAL A 456 -12.71 -26.73 -5.05
CA VAL A 456 -13.95 -26.27 -4.44
C VAL A 456 -14.48 -25.01 -5.13
N ASP A 457 -15.79 -25.01 -5.45
CA ASP A 457 -16.48 -23.77 -5.80
C ASP A 457 -16.65 -22.90 -4.53
N SER A 458 -15.76 -21.93 -4.41
CA SER A 458 -15.70 -21.08 -3.23
C SER A 458 -16.90 -20.14 -3.10
N ALA A 459 -17.53 -19.71 -4.20
CA ALA A 459 -18.73 -18.86 -4.16
C ALA A 459 -19.94 -19.66 -3.65
N ILE A 460 -20.11 -20.91 -4.12
CA ILE A 460 -21.14 -21.81 -3.60
C ILE A 460 -20.88 -22.15 -2.13
N LEU A 461 -19.63 -22.39 -1.76
CA LEU A 461 -19.25 -22.66 -0.37
C LEU A 461 -19.59 -21.47 0.53
N HIS A 462 -19.24 -20.26 0.12
CA HIS A 462 -19.55 -19.03 0.83
C HIS A 462 -21.05 -18.89 1.10
N GLN A 463 -21.87 -19.03 0.06
CA GLN A 463 -23.34 -18.98 0.20
C GLN A 463 -23.90 -20.07 1.13
N LYS A 464 -23.31 -21.29 1.11
CA LYS A 464 -23.71 -22.37 2.02
C LYS A 464 -23.38 -22.03 3.48
N LEU A 465 -22.25 -21.39 3.74
CA LEU A 465 -21.87 -20.95 5.09
C LEU A 465 -22.81 -19.83 5.58
N GLU A 466 -23.09 -18.82 4.75
CA GLU A 466 -24.00 -17.72 5.11
C GLU A 466 -25.42 -18.22 5.43
N LYS A 467 -25.91 -19.18 4.64
CA LYS A 467 -27.27 -19.73 4.79
C LYS A 467 -27.35 -20.88 5.80
N ALA A 468 -26.25 -21.24 6.45
CA ALA A 468 -26.23 -22.40 7.33
C ALA A 468 -27.12 -22.18 8.56
N ARG A 469 -28.12 -23.05 8.72
CA ARG A 469 -28.94 -23.11 9.94
C ARG A 469 -28.22 -23.99 10.95
N THR A 470 -27.84 -23.41 12.08
CA THR A 470 -27.00 -24.03 13.10
C THR A 470 -27.65 -23.97 14.48
N PHE A 471 -27.40 -24.98 15.27
CA PHE A 471 -27.84 -25.09 16.66
C PHE A 471 -26.90 -26.03 17.42
N ARG A 472 -26.92 -25.96 18.75
CA ARG A 472 -25.98 -26.65 19.65
C ARG A 472 -25.74 -28.12 19.31
N LEU A 473 -26.80 -28.92 19.09
CA LEU A 473 -26.64 -30.36 18.82
C LEU A 473 -25.97 -30.62 17.46
N LYS A 474 -26.33 -29.85 16.43
CA LYS A 474 -25.71 -29.96 15.10
C LYS A 474 -24.21 -29.67 15.17
N ASN A 475 -23.82 -28.62 15.88
CA ASN A 475 -22.43 -28.24 16.04
C ASN A 475 -21.66 -29.32 16.83
N ALA A 476 -22.23 -29.87 17.88
CA ALA A 476 -21.60 -30.94 18.66
C ALA A 476 -21.34 -32.21 17.81
N ILE A 477 -22.27 -32.58 16.92
CA ILE A 477 -22.08 -33.68 15.98
C ILE A 477 -20.95 -33.36 14.99
N ALA A 478 -21.00 -32.18 14.35
CA ALA A 478 -19.99 -31.74 13.41
C ALA A 478 -18.59 -31.71 14.06
N TRP A 479 -18.48 -31.17 15.28
CA TRP A 479 -17.24 -31.12 16.03
C TRP A 479 -16.63 -32.51 16.28
N ARG A 480 -17.42 -33.46 16.75
CA ARG A 480 -16.95 -34.85 16.96
C ARG A 480 -16.42 -35.48 15.67
N TYR A 481 -17.15 -35.31 14.58
CA TYR A 481 -16.76 -35.83 13.28
C TYR A 481 -15.42 -35.22 12.79
N VAL A 482 -15.28 -33.91 12.86
CA VAL A 482 -14.06 -33.19 12.43
C VAL A 482 -12.87 -33.56 13.32
N ALA A 483 -13.07 -33.62 14.65
CA ALA A 483 -12.01 -33.97 15.59
C ALA A 483 -11.45 -35.40 15.35
N LEU A 484 -12.32 -36.37 15.01
CA LEU A 484 -11.87 -37.73 14.67
C LEU A 484 -11.07 -37.75 13.35
N ARG A 485 -11.51 -37.01 12.34
CA ARG A 485 -10.79 -36.89 11.07
C ARG A 485 -9.44 -36.19 11.25
N PHE A 486 -9.37 -35.16 12.05
CA PHE A 486 -8.13 -34.46 12.35
C PHE A 486 -7.09 -35.38 13.00
N LYS A 487 -7.48 -36.21 13.98
CA LYS A 487 -6.57 -37.21 14.58
C LYS A 487 -5.96 -38.17 13.54
N ARG A 488 -6.77 -38.57 12.57
CA ARG A 488 -6.30 -39.44 11.46
C ARG A 488 -5.37 -38.68 10.50
N TYR A 489 -5.73 -37.48 10.15
CA TYR A 489 -4.92 -36.56 9.29
C TYR A 489 -3.54 -36.34 9.90
N ARG A 490 -3.50 -35.94 11.19
CA ARG A 490 -2.27 -35.74 11.94
C ARG A 490 -1.35 -36.94 11.87
N ARG A 491 -1.84 -38.15 12.17
CA ARG A 491 -1.05 -39.38 12.11
C ARG A 491 -0.42 -39.59 10.75
N ILE A 492 -1.18 -39.41 9.67
CA ILE A 492 -0.67 -39.57 8.31
C ILE A 492 0.44 -38.56 7.99
N LYS A 493 0.34 -37.36 8.47
CA LYS A 493 1.35 -36.31 8.26
C LYS A 493 2.61 -36.54 9.07
N GLU A 494 2.47 -36.96 10.33
CA GLU A 494 3.59 -37.28 11.21
C GLU A 494 4.36 -38.51 10.68
N ASP A 495 3.67 -39.57 10.23
CA ASP A 495 4.28 -40.75 9.62
C ASP A 495 5.10 -40.36 8.36
N LYS A 496 4.59 -39.48 7.51
CA LYS A 496 5.31 -38.98 6.33
C LYS A 496 6.53 -38.13 6.65
N ARG A 497 6.52 -37.35 7.72
CA ARG A 497 7.69 -36.57 8.19
C ARG A 497 8.80 -37.50 8.66
N THR A 498 8.48 -38.52 9.45
CA THR A 498 9.45 -39.50 9.92
C THR A 498 10.05 -40.35 8.82
N ASP A 499 9.31 -40.63 7.75
CA ASP A 499 9.82 -41.38 6.57
C ASP A 499 10.67 -40.47 5.65
N GLY A 500 10.40 -39.16 5.56
CA GLY A 500 11.21 -38.20 4.80
C GLY A 500 12.54 -37.84 5.44
N GLU A 501 12.67 -37.93 6.77
CA GLU A 501 13.93 -37.75 7.50
C GLU A 501 14.86 -38.97 7.45
N LYS A 502 14.38 -40.12 6.94
CA LYS A 502 15.14 -41.37 6.81
C LYS A 502 15.73 -41.62 5.41
N ASN A 503 15.45 -40.72 4.46
CA ASN A 503 16.00 -40.70 3.10
C ASN A 503 16.84 -39.45 2.85
#